data_87a036d778bb5a001f20e5812c95d432
#
_entry.id   87a036d778bb5a001f20e5812c95d432
#
_cell.length_a   1.000
_cell.length_b   1.000
_cell.length_c   1.000
_cell.angle_alpha   90.00
_cell.angle_beta   90.00
_cell.angle_gamma   90.00
#
_symmetry.space_group_name_H-M   'P 1'
#
loop_
_entity.id
_entity.type
_entity.pdbx_description
1 polymer ?
#
loop_
_entity_poly.entity_id
_entity_poly.type
_entity_poly.pdbx_seq_one_letter_code
_entity_poly.pdbx_strand_id
1 'polypeptide(L)'
;MPLVKTWQLIAGSAVAGLALSVAAVTAAGPWDSGQRKAERDRAASWSRTGGTDHDGGPGSGALPEAAPSAPGVLGAIGPGAPREQSAPAEPASAGGLAAALKPLLADPALGTVRTASVVDTATGQVLYESGARDAMTPASTVKIATAAAVLAALGPEHRIRTTVTPGAAPGQIVLVGGGDPSLTAKKKSPAGSGGSLVALAADTAQALKAAGTDTVTLGYDDSLYTGPARHPIGANPNIAPVTALTADEGRPDDSASGPVDRSDDPSEDAARAFRTLLAERGIKVTGEPAKAKAAAGVQPLAVTLSTPVAGLVERMLTNSDNDIAEALARQTALASGRPASFEGAEKAVTDRLTTLGIDTAGSRFADGSGLNRADKVSAGLLTGLLSKAADPQRPELRPVLTGLPVAGFTGTLKARNSGSSPAAGLLRAKTGTLSGVNSLSGTVVDSSGRLLAFAFLTANTPGPEGAEKALDKLAAAVATAS
;
A
#
# COMPACT_ATOMS: atom_id res chain seq x y z
N MET A 1 54.08 26.50 30.44
CA MET A 1 52.68 26.49 29.91
C MET A 1 52.09 25.12 30.23
N PRO A 2 51.01 25.02 30.99
CA PRO A 2 50.38 23.71 31.28
C PRO A 2 49.73 23.16 30.03
N LEU A 3 50.10 21.94 29.65
CA LEU A 3 49.51 21.19 28.56
C LEU A 3 48.05 20.79 28.94
N VAL A 4 47.09 21.44 28.31
CA VAL A 4 45.65 21.07 28.45
C VAL A 4 45.47 19.67 27.87
N LYS A 5 45.02 18.72 28.67
CA LYS A 5 44.80 17.34 28.21
C LYS A 5 43.66 17.28 27.23
N THR A 6 43.79 16.52 26.14
CA THR A 6 42.81 16.41 25.02
C THR A 6 41.37 16.13 25.49
N TRP A 7 41.19 15.36 26.58
CA TRP A 7 39.88 15.09 27.15
C TRP A 7 39.19 16.34 27.75
N GLN A 8 39.99 17.31 28.23
CA GLN A 8 39.47 18.57 28.78
C GLN A 8 38.94 19.49 27.65
N LEU A 9 39.55 19.44 26.47
CA LEU A 9 39.07 20.14 25.28
C LEU A 9 37.79 19.49 24.74
N ILE A 10 37.70 18.15 24.73
CA ILE A 10 36.50 17.41 24.30
C ILE A 10 35.33 17.68 25.28
N ALA A 11 35.58 17.61 26.59
CA ALA A 11 34.56 17.90 27.58
C ALA A 11 34.09 19.36 27.52
N GLY A 12 35.04 20.31 27.36
CA GLY A 12 34.70 21.72 27.22
C GLY A 12 33.87 22.05 25.98
N SER A 13 34.21 21.46 24.83
CA SER A 13 33.43 21.64 23.59
C SER A 13 32.05 20.99 23.65
N ALA A 14 31.91 19.85 24.31
CA ALA A 14 30.61 19.21 24.51
C ALA A 14 29.68 20.05 25.42
N VAL A 15 30.20 20.60 26.50
CA VAL A 15 29.45 21.48 27.41
C VAL A 15 29.08 22.81 26.72
N ALA A 16 30.00 23.39 25.95
CA ALA A 16 29.71 24.61 25.19
C ALA A 16 28.66 24.36 24.08
N GLY A 17 28.72 23.21 23.38
CA GLY A 17 27.75 22.82 22.39
C GLY A 17 26.34 22.61 22.99
N LEU A 18 26.26 21.99 24.17
CA LEU A 18 24.99 21.79 24.89
C LEU A 18 24.39 23.14 25.36
N ALA A 19 25.24 24.02 25.89
CA ALA A 19 24.80 25.35 26.34
C ALA A 19 24.28 26.22 25.16
N LEU A 20 24.95 26.17 24.01
CA LEU A 20 24.50 26.85 22.79
C LEU A 20 23.21 26.28 22.24
N SER A 21 23.01 24.95 22.31
CA SER A 21 21.78 24.30 21.90
C SER A 21 20.59 24.69 22.82
N VAL A 22 20.82 24.73 24.12
CA VAL A 22 19.80 25.18 25.09
C VAL A 22 19.44 26.65 24.87
N ALA A 23 20.46 27.51 24.65
CA ALA A 23 20.26 28.94 24.36
C ALA A 23 19.49 29.15 23.04
N ALA A 24 19.78 28.38 22.00
CA ALA A 24 19.05 28.44 20.72
C ALA A 24 17.58 28.00 20.87
N VAL A 25 17.30 26.93 21.64
CA VAL A 25 15.96 26.47 21.92
C VAL A 25 15.15 27.46 22.76
N THR A 26 15.81 28.12 23.76
CA THR A 26 15.14 29.14 24.57
C THR A 26 14.95 30.45 23.81
N ALA A 27 15.86 30.83 22.89
CA ALA A 27 15.73 32.01 22.05
C ALA A 27 14.68 31.83 20.92
N ALA A 28 14.43 30.59 20.48
CA ALA A 28 13.38 30.28 19.50
C ALA A 28 11.96 30.51 20.05
N GLY A 29 11.80 30.79 21.34
CA GLY A 29 10.52 31.01 22.01
C GLY A 29 9.70 29.71 22.20
N PRO A 30 8.60 29.79 22.95
CA PRO A 30 7.75 28.63 23.13
C PRO A 30 7.18 28.17 21.78
N TRP A 31 7.32 26.90 21.51
CA TRP A 31 6.82 26.21 20.28
C TRP A 31 5.30 26.17 20.20
N ASP A 32 4.61 26.96 20.99
CA ASP A 32 3.19 27.21 20.91
C ASP A 32 2.91 28.22 19.81
N SER A 33 2.55 27.72 18.62
CA SER A 33 1.87 28.55 17.64
C SER A 33 0.66 29.20 18.32
N GLY A 34 0.39 30.48 18.04
CA GLY A 34 -0.77 31.19 18.64
C GLY A 34 -2.10 30.45 18.52
N GLN A 35 -2.24 29.53 17.57
CA GLN A 35 -3.35 28.61 17.41
C GLN A 35 -3.51 27.65 18.63
N ARG A 36 -2.46 26.99 19.10
CA ARG A 36 -2.55 26.07 20.25
C ARG A 36 -2.87 26.77 21.55
N LYS A 37 -2.45 28.02 21.69
CA LYS A 37 -2.83 28.85 22.85
C LYS A 37 -4.32 29.22 22.76
N ALA A 38 -4.79 29.65 21.61
CA ALA A 38 -6.21 29.95 21.37
C ALA A 38 -7.11 28.73 21.56
N GLU A 39 -6.65 27.53 21.15
CA GLU A 39 -7.39 26.27 21.36
C GLU A 39 -7.46 25.88 22.84
N ARG A 40 -6.37 26.03 23.60
CA ARG A 40 -6.36 25.77 25.05
C ARG A 40 -7.22 26.78 25.81
N ASP A 41 -7.16 28.05 25.45
CA ASP A 41 -7.98 29.12 26.07
C ASP A 41 -9.47 28.89 25.76
N ARG A 42 -9.79 28.39 24.56
CA ARG A 42 -11.15 28.00 24.16
C ARG A 42 -11.63 26.76 24.92
N ALA A 43 -10.81 25.73 25.04
CA ALA A 43 -11.13 24.54 25.83
C ALA A 43 -11.30 24.87 27.33
N ALA A 44 -10.47 25.77 27.86
CA ALA A 44 -10.60 26.25 29.25
C ALA A 44 -11.84 27.15 29.44
N SER A 45 -12.34 27.83 28.43
CA SER A 45 -13.60 28.59 28.50
C SER A 45 -14.81 27.67 28.51
N TRP A 46 -14.78 26.55 27.79
CA TRP A 46 -15.85 25.54 27.79
C TRP A 46 -15.98 24.81 29.13
N SER A 47 -14.87 24.57 29.83
CA SER A 47 -14.92 23.99 31.20
C SER A 47 -15.41 24.95 32.26
N ARG A 48 -15.52 26.25 31.99
CA ARG A 48 -16.07 27.27 32.92
C ARG A 48 -17.55 27.59 32.67
N THR A 49 -18.07 27.26 31.50
CA THR A 49 -19.51 27.28 31.22
C THR A 49 -20.03 25.89 31.51
N GLY A 50 -20.47 25.69 32.76
CA GLY A 50 -20.96 24.40 33.25
C GLY A 50 -22.03 23.83 32.32
N GLY A 51 -21.89 22.53 32.03
CA GLY A 51 -22.93 21.78 31.37
C GLY A 51 -24.24 21.90 32.13
N THR A 52 -25.31 22.28 31.45
CA THR A 52 -26.67 22.23 31.99
C THR A 52 -27.07 20.76 32.10
N ASP A 53 -27.36 20.34 33.33
CA ASP A 53 -28.00 19.05 33.64
C ASP A 53 -29.31 18.91 32.86
N HIS A 54 -29.46 17.80 32.16
CA HIS A 54 -30.71 17.39 31.52
C HIS A 54 -31.64 16.79 32.57
N ASP A 55 -32.31 17.64 33.35
CA ASP A 55 -33.51 17.25 34.09
C ASP A 55 -34.49 18.43 34.16
N GLY A 56 -35.71 18.20 33.67
CA GLY A 56 -36.87 18.94 34.08
C GLY A 56 -37.63 19.73 33.02
N GLY A 57 -38.77 19.21 32.59
CA GLY A 57 -40.07 19.85 32.43
C GLY A 57 -40.29 20.91 31.36
N PRO A 58 -41.51 21.02 30.80
CA PRO A 58 -41.81 21.85 29.64
C PRO A 58 -41.98 23.32 30.02
N GLY A 59 -41.04 24.15 29.63
CA GLY A 59 -41.13 25.61 29.67
C GLY A 59 -40.88 26.22 28.33
N SER A 60 -41.87 26.97 27.80
CA SER A 60 -41.83 27.74 26.59
C SER A 60 -40.73 28.81 26.65
N GLY A 61 -39.62 28.58 26.01
CA GLY A 61 -38.55 29.56 25.84
C GLY A 61 -38.13 29.58 24.35
N ALA A 62 -37.98 30.76 23.79
CA ALA A 62 -37.51 30.98 22.41
C ALA A 62 -36.27 30.11 22.08
N LEU A 63 -36.26 29.51 20.90
CA LEU A 63 -35.11 28.78 20.38
C LEU A 63 -33.85 29.64 20.50
N PRO A 64 -32.73 29.08 21.05
CA PRO A 64 -31.48 29.85 21.04
C PRO A 64 -31.11 30.24 19.64
N GLU A 65 -30.75 31.49 19.48
CA GLU A 65 -30.23 32.03 18.21
C GLU A 65 -29.06 31.14 17.76
N ALA A 66 -29.10 30.70 16.50
CA ALA A 66 -28.06 29.82 15.94
C ALA A 66 -26.70 30.50 16.14
N ALA A 67 -25.77 29.78 16.75
CA ALA A 67 -24.40 30.26 16.91
C ALA A 67 -23.86 30.74 15.56
N PRO A 68 -23.19 31.90 15.48
CA PRO A 68 -22.64 32.37 14.23
C PRO A 68 -21.74 31.28 13.65
N SER A 69 -22.02 30.89 12.38
CA SER A 69 -21.22 29.93 11.66
C SER A 69 -19.75 30.32 11.78
N ALA A 70 -18.87 29.38 12.13
CA ALA A 70 -17.44 29.63 12.12
C ALA A 70 -17.07 30.25 10.78
N PRO A 71 -16.23 31.32 10.74
CA PRO A 71 -15.78 31.89 9.48
C PRO A 71 -15.19 30.75 8.64
N GLY A 72 -15.70 30.58 7.41
CA GLY A 72 -15.35 29.46 6.55
C GLY A 72 -13.83 29.36 6.44
N VAL A 73 -13.28 28.21 6.78
CA VAL A 73 -11.84 27.89 6.59
C VAL A 73 -11.45 28.05 5.11
N LEU A 74 -12.43 28.15 4.23
CA LEU A 74 -12.36 28.44 2.79
C LEU A 74 -12.83 29.85 2.43
N GLY A 75 -12.72 30.82 3.32
CA GLY A 75 -13.06 32.20 3.05
C GLY A 75 -12.32 32.85 1.85
N ALA A 76 -11.31 32.20 1.32
CA ALA A 76 -10.63 32.56 0.07
C ALA A 76 -11.37 32.05 -1.19
N ILE A 77 -12.43 31.26 -1.04
CA ILE A 77 -13.24 30.70 -2.14
C ILE A 77 -14.69 31.20 -2.07
N GLY A 78 -14.97 32.23 -1.26
CA GLY A 78 -16.29 32.85 -1.18
C GLY A 78 -16.62 33.68 -2.45
N PRO A 79 -17.92 33.77 -2.85
CA PRO A 79 -18.33 34.59 -4.02
C PRO A 79 -18.25 36.06 -3.65
N GLY A 80 -17.09 36.69 -3.78
CA GLY A 80 -16.98 38.08 -3.36
C GLY A 80 -15.75 38.86 -3.80
N ALA A 81 -14.76 38.27 -4.42
CA ALA A 81 -13.76 39.01 -5.16
C ALA A 81 -13.95 38.70 -6.65
N PRO A 82 -14.00 39.68 -7.53
CA PRO A 82 -13.88 39.39 -8.95
C PRO A 82 -12.46 38.93 -9.19
N ARG A 83 -12.24 37.59 -9.05
CA ARG A 83 -11.17 36.98 -9.81
C ARG A 83 -11.55 37.23 -11.27
N GLU A 84 -10.64 37.79 -12.04
CA GLU A 84 -10.69 37.58 -13.47
C GLU A 84 -10.87 36.05 -13.61
N GLN A 85 -12.08 35.65 -13.95
CA GLN A 85 -12.40 34.30 -14.33
C GLN A 85 -11.61 34.09 -15.60
N SER A 86 -10.40 33.51 -15.47
CA SER A 86 -9.86 32.74 -16.58
C SER A 86 -11.02 31.87 -17.02
N ALA A 87 -11.46 32.00 -18.27
CA ALA A 87 -12.53 31.18 -18.82
C ALA A 87 -12.24 29.75 -18.42
N PRO A 88 -13.25 28.94 -17.98
CA PRO A 88 -13.03 27.55 -17.67
C PRO A 88 -12.24 26.95 -18.82
N ALA A 89 -11.08 26.36 -18.55
CA ALA A 89 -10.30 25.69 -19.58
C ALA A 89 -11.27 24.73 -20.27
N GLU A 90 -11.31 24.75 -21.61
CA GLU A 90 -12.16 23.81 -22.33
C GLU A 90 -11.81 22.38 -21.91
N PRO A 91 -12.80 21.50 -21.72
CA PRO A 91 -12.55 20.14 -21.32
C PRO A 91 -11.70 19.45 -22.38
N ALA A 92 -10.72 18.63 -21.95
CA ALA A 92 -9.87 17.85 -22.84
C ALA A 92 -10.73 17.17 -23.91
N SER A 93 -10.56 17.60 -25.14
CA SER A 93 -11.23 17.00 -26.28
C SER A 93 -10.44 15.81 -26.81
N ALA A 94 -11.12 14.83 -27.44
CA ALA A 94 -10.43 13.73 -28.08
C ALA A 94 -9.42 14.22 -29.13
N GLY A 95 -9.73 15.31 -29.81
CA GLY A 95 -8.85 15.96 -30.79
C GLY A 95 -7.61 16.60 -30.15
N GLY A 96 -7.80 17.34 -29.06
CA GLY A 96 -6.70 17.97 -28.30
C GLY A 96 -5.75 16.94 -27.70
N LEU A 97 -6.29 15.89 -27.05
CA LEU A 97 -5.50 14.78 -26.53
C LEU A 97 -4.71 14.06 -27.66
N ALA A 98 -5.34 13.76 -28.79
CA ALA A 98 -4.67 13.11 -29.91
C ALA A 98 -3.52 13.96 -30.44
N ALA A 99 -3.71 15.27 -30.58
CA ALA A 99 -2.68 16.21 -31.03
C ALA A 99 -1.51 16.27 -30.04
N ALA A 100 -1.77 16.24 -28.73
CA ALA A 100 -0.75 16.26 -27.69
C ALA A 100 0.02 14.93 -27.57
N LEU A 101 -0.69 13.78 -27.57
CA LEU A 101 -0.08 12.48 -27.29
C LEU A 101 0.62 11.88 -28.49
N LYS A 102 0.12 12.05 -29.72
CA LYS A 102 0.67 11.41 -30.92
C LYS A 102 2.15 11.69 -31.15
N PRO A 103 2.66 12.95 -31.06
CA PRO A 103 4.08 13.22 -31.22
C PRO A 103 4.92 12.65 -30.06
N LEU A 104 4.39 12.63 -28.82
CA LEU A 104 5.09 12.07 -27.65
C LEU A 104 5.18 10.54 -27.72
N LEU A 105 4.15 9.87 -28.23
CA LEU A 105 4.17 8.43 -28.48
C LEU A 105 5.17 8.03 -29.58
N ALA A 106 5.63 8.96 -30.40
CA ALA A 106 6.66 8.71 -31.39
C ALA A 106 8.09 8.74 -30.82
N ASP A 107 8.27 9.11 -29.53
CA ASP A 107 9.58 9.14 -28.87
C ASP A 107 10.26 7.76 -28.96
N PRO A 108 11.47 7.64 -29.54
CA PRO A 108 12.17 6.36 -29.67
C PRO A 108 12.53 5.72 -28.33
N ALA A 109 12.60 6.50 -27.25
CA ALA A 109 12.83 5.98 -25.89
C ALA A 109 11.71 5.04 -25.43
N LEU A 110 10.50 5.14 -26.00
CA LEU A 110 9.38 4.25 -25.72
C LEU A 110 9.49 2.87 -26.43
N GLY A 111 10.55 2.63 -27.17
CA GLY A 111 10.75 1.39 -27.90
C GLY A 111 9.88 1.28 -29.17
N THR A 112 9.74 0.07 -29.69
CA THR A 112 9.06 -0.18 -30.98
C THR A 112 7.59 -0.57 -30.83
N VAL A 113 7.18 -1.07 -29.66
CA VAL A 113 5.79 -1.49 -29.38
C VAL A 113 5.25 -0.63 -28.25
N ARG A 114 4.11 0.00 -28.48
CA ARG A 114 3.48 0.92 -27.52
C ARG A 114 1.98 0.89 -27.67
N THR A 115 1.31 0.86 -26.53
CA THR A 115 -0.15 0.97 -26.46
C THR A 115 -0.54 2.07 -25.49
N ALA A 116 -1.67 2.71 -25.76
CA ALA A 116 -2.18 3.81 -24.94
C ALA A 116 -3.70 3.77 -24.86
N SER A 117 -4.23 4.15 -23.70
CA SER A 117 -5.65 4.39 -23.49
C SER A 117 -5.83 5.54 -22.51
N VAL A 118 -6.76 6.46 -22.80
CA VAL A 118 -7.19 7.52 -21.88
C VAL A 118 -8.71 7.57 -21.89
N VAL A 119 -9.31 7.54 -20.69
CA VAL A 119 -10.75 7.42 -20.49
C VAL A 119 -11.19 8.45 -19.44
N ASP A 120 -12.29 9.13 -19.69
CA ASP A 120 -12.99 9.92 -18.69
C ASP A 120 -13.70 8.98 -17.70
N THR A 121 -13.33 9.02 -16.43
CA THR A 121 -13.82 8.05 -15.44
C THR A 121 -15.29 8.26 -15.07
N ALA A 122 -15.83 9.46 -15.24
CA ALA A 122 -17.21 9.77 -14.89
C ALA A 122 -18.19 9.33 -15.98
N THR A 123 -17.79 9.42 -17.25
CA THR A 123 -18.65 9.12 -18.39
C THR A 123 -18.34 7.76 -19.03
N GLY A 124 -17.15 7.22 -18.79
CA GLY A 124 -16.62 6.04 -19.47
C GLY A 124 -16.20 6.30 -20.92
N GLN A 125 -16.22 7.58 -21.37
CA GLN A 125 -15.84 7.95 -22.73
C GLN A 125 -14.35 7.72 -22.95
N VAL A 126 -14.01 7.00 -24.02
CA VAL A 126 -12.63 6.89 -24.51
C VAL A 126 -12.25 8.19 -25.19
N LEU A 127 -11.27 8.91 -24.65
CA LEU A 127 -10.76 10.17 -25.18
C LEU A 127 -9.57 9.96 -26.13
N TYR A 128 -8.79 8.91 -25.87
CA TYR A 128 -7.66 8.52 -26.74
C TYR A 128 -7.40 7.02 -26.66
N GLU A 129 -7.10 6.39 -27.77
CA GLU A 129 -6.62 5.01 -27.81
C GLU A 129 -5.63 4.77 -28.97
N SER A 130 -4.66 3.90 -28.71
CA SER A 130 -3.72 3.39 -29.72
C SER A 130 -3.32 1.97 -29.30
N GLY A 131 -3.74 0.95 -30.04
CA GLY A 131 -3.52 -0.44 -29.67
C GLY A 131 -4.08 -0.81 -28.29
N ALA A 132 -5.17 -0.15 -27.85
CA ALA A 132 -5.66 -0.25 -26.49
C ALA A 132 -6.15 -1.65 -26.10
N ARG A 133 -6.43 -2.52 -27.08
CA ARG A 133 -6.82 -3.93 -26.88
C ARG A 133 -5.66 -4.91 -26.98
N ASP A 134 -4.50 -4.46 -27.44
CA ASP A 134 -3.32 -5.32 -27.60
C ASP A 134 -2.72 -5.63 -26.23
N ALA A 135 -2.75 -6.91 -25.85
CA ALA A 135 -2.23 -7.36 -24.58
C ALA A 135 -0.69 -7.42 -24.59
N MET A 136 -0.07 -6.71 -23.70
CA MET A 136 1.38 -6.60 -23.55
C MET A 136 1.84 -7.04 -22.16
N THR A 137 3.14 -7.30 -22.01
CA THR A 137 3.75 -7.50 -20.69
C THR A 137 3.64 -6.20 -19.87
N PRO A 138 2.90 -6.20 -18.74
CA PRO A 138 2.59 -4.98 -18.00
C PRO A 138 3.66 -4.58 -17.01
N ALA A 139 4.59 -5.48 -16.66
CA ALA A 139 5.39 -5.36 -15.46
C ALA A 139 4.50 -5.08 -14.24
N SER A 140 4.95 -4.31 -13.28
CA SER A 140 4.21 -4.07 -12.02
C SER A 140 2.90 -3.29 -12.15
N THR A 141 2.48 -2.84 -13.35
CA THR A 141 1.13 -2.28 -13.51
C THR A 141 0.03 -3.36 -13.41
N VAL A 142 0.38 -4.66 -13.54
CA VAL A 142 -0.56 -5.77 -13.26
C VAL A 142 -1.09 -5.72 -11.83
N LYS A 143 -0.36 -5.15 -10.87
CA LYS A 143 -0.80 -4.99 -9.48
C LYS A 143 -2.12 -4.22 -9.34
N ILE A 144 -2.50 -3.41 -10.33
CA ILE A 144 -3.83 -2.79 -10.39
C ILE A 144 -4.91 -3.88 -10.52
N ALA A 145 -4.67 -4.91 -11.33
CA ALA A 145 -5.58 -6.04 -11.49
C ALA A 145 -5.64 -6.90 -10.22
N THR A 146 -4.49 -7.20 -9.62
CA THR A 146 -4.39 -7.92 -8.34
C THR A 146 -5.15 -7.19 -7.24
N ALA A 147 -4.97 -5.87 -7.14
CA ALA A 147 -5.66 -5.01 -6.17
C ALA A 147 -7.19 -5.06 -6.34
N ALA A 148 -7.68 -4.86 -7.57
CA ALA A 148 -9.11 -4.89 -7.85
C ALA A 148 -9.71 -6.28 -7.56
N ALA A 149 -9.01 -7.36 -7.93
CA ALA A 149 -9.47 -8.72 -7.74
C ALA A 149 -9.58 -9.10 -6.25
N VAL A 150 -8.58 -8.77 -5.42
CA VAL A 150 -8.61 -9.10 -3.98
C VAL A 150 -9.64 -8.28 -3.23
N LEU A 151 -9.80 -6.99 -3.56
CA LEU A 151 -10.84 -6.14 -2.96
C LEU A 151 -12.25 -6.64 -3.32
N ALA A 152 -12.47 -7.04 -4.57
CA ALA A 152 -13.74 -7.63 -4.98
C ALA A 152 -14.00 -9.02 -4.37
N ALA A 153 -12.95 -9.77 -4.02
CA ALA A 153 -13.07 -11.10 -3.45
C ALA A 153 -13.31 -11.10 -1.94
N LEU A 154 -12.62 -10.23 -1.20
CA LEU A 154 -12.58 -10.23 0.26
C LEU A 154 -13.20 -8.99 0.90
N GLY A 155 -13.29 -7.90 0.16
CA GLY A 155 -13.64 -6.59 0.71
C GLY A 155 -12.45 -5.88 1.38
N PRO A 156 -12.53 -4.54 1.54
CA PRO A 156 -11.44 -3.70 2.04
C PRO A 156 -11.09 -3.95 3.51
N GLU A 157 -12.07 -4.34 4.33
CA GLU A 157 -11.90 -4.49 5.79
C GLU A 157 -11.44 -5.89 6.22
N HIS A 158 -11.38 -6.84 5.27
CA HIS A 158 -10.93 -8.18 5.59
C HIS A 158 -9.50 -8.18 6.14
N ARG A 159 -9.25 -9.06 7.14
CA ARG A 159 -7.93 -9.22 7.77
C ARG A 159 -7.51 -10.68 7.75
N ILE A 160 -6.29 -10.93 7.39
CA ILE A 160 -5.69 -12.27 7.33
C ILE A 160 -5.23 -12.64 8.73
N ARG A 161 -5.46 -13.89 9.13
CA ARG A 161 -5.20 -14.39 10.48
C ARG A 161 -3.93 -15.24 10.50
N THR A 162 -3.06 -14.98 11.47
CA THR A 162 -2.00 -15.91 11.88
C THR A 162 -2.34 -16.41 13.28
N THR A 163 -2.28 -17.72 13.52
CA THR A 163 -2.78 -18.30 14.77
C THR A 163 -1.74 -19.25 15.39
N VAL A 164 -1.91 -19.49 16.69
CA VAL A 164 -1.25 -20.59 17.38
C VAL A 164 -2.33 -21.54 17.88
N THR A 165 -2.23 -22.82 17.52
CA THR A 165 -3.17 -23.85 17.92
C THR A 165 -2.49 -24.93 18.76
N PRO A 166 -3.23 -25.66 19.62
CA PRO A 166 -2.73 -26.94 20.12
C PRO A 166 -2.34 -27.85 18.98
N GLY A 167 -1.25 -28.60 19.13
CA GLY A 167 -0.83 -29.62 18.19
C GLY A 167 -1.48 -30.97 18.45
N ALA A 168 -1.11 -31.99 17.65
CA ALA A 168 -1.66 -33.35 17.76
C ALA A 168 -1.12 -34.09 19.01
N ALA A 169 0.10 -33.78 19.45
CA ALA A 169 0.72 -34.40 20.63
C ALA A 169 0.54 -33.52 21.88
N PRO A 170 0.43 -34.10 23.07
CA PRO A 170 0.43 -33.35 24.33
C PRO A 170 1.66 -32.45 24.42
N GLY A 171 1.46 -31.20 24.84
CA GLY A 171 2.54 -30.20 24.93
C GLY A 171 3.07 -29.69 23.58
N GLN A 172 2.44 -30.04 22.48
CA GLN A 172 2.74 -29.46 21.18
C GLN A 172 1.85 -28.27 20.88
N ILE A 173 2.44 -27.19 20.34
CA ILE A 173 1.71 -26.07 19.72
C ILE A 173 2.15 -25.92 18.27
N VAL A 174 1.28 -25.37 17.44
CA VAL A 174 1.55 -25.16 16.01
C VAL A 174 1.29 -23.69 15.66
N LEU A 175 2.29 -23.01 15.11
CA LEU A 175 2.17 -21.70 14.52
C LEU A 175 1.62 -21.86 13.09
N VAL A 176 0.42 -21.33 12.84
CA VAL A 176 -0.31 -21.52 11.58
C VAL A 176 -0.31 -20.22 10.77
N GLY A 177 0.28 -20.28 9.61
CA GLY A 177 0.31 -19.16 8.67
C GLY A 177 -1.01 -19.02 7.91
N GLY A 178 -1.59 -17.84 7.92
CA GLY A 178 -2.77 -17.50 7.13
C GLY A 178 -2.45 -16.80 5.82
N GLY A 179 -1.19 -16.57 5.53
CA GLY A 179 -0.75 -15.81 4.35
C GLY A 179 -0.74 -14.29 4.56
N ASP A 180 -0.55 -13.82 5.79
CA ASP A 180 -0.38 -12.40 6.09
C ASP A 180 1.00 -11.90 5.65
N PRO A 181 1.11 -11.09 4.57
CA PRO A 181 2.39 -10.57 4.11
C PRO A 181 2.92 -9.42 4.98
N SER A 182 2.11 -8.90 5.89
CA SER A 182 2.47 -7.81 6.79
C SER A 182 2.91 -8.29 8.18
N LEU A 183 2.96 -9.62 8.41
CA LEU A 183 3.40 -10.21 9.67
C LEU A 183 4.85 -9.80 9.97
N THR A 184 5.11 -9.37 11.21
CA THR A 184 6.46 -8.96 11.63
C THR A 184 6.91 -9.65 12.91
N ALA A 185 8.19 -10.00 12.97
CA ALA A 185 8.88 -10.47 14.17
C ALA A 185 9.59 -9.34 14.93
N LYS A 186 9.63 -8.12 14.36
CA LYS A 186 10.34 -6.98 14.94
C LYS A 186 9.63 -6.47 16.20
N LYS A 187 10.40 -6.16 17.25
CA LYS A 187 9.88 -5.62 18.52
C LYS A 187 9.22 -4.25 18.36
N LYS A 188 9.75 -3.43 17.45
CA LYS A 188 9.14 -2.19 17.00
C LYS A 188 8.56 -2.41 15.63
N SER A 189 7.26 -2.58 15.56
CA SER A 189 6.57 -2.82 14.29
C SER A 189 6.81 -1.67 13.31
N PRO A 190 7.27 -1.94 12.08
CA PRO A 190 7.34 -0.93 11.03
C PRO A 190 5.97 -0.32 10.73
N ALA A 191 5.96 0.90 10.19
CA ALA A 191 4.72 1.53 9.75
C ALA A 191 4.02 0.65 8.68
N GLY A 192 2.74 0.41 8.85
CA GLY A 192 1.95 -0.45 7.96
C GLY A 192 2.06 -1.96 8.24
N SER A 193 2.78 -2.38 9.29
CA SER A 193 2.72 -3.75 9.78
C SER A 193 1.35 -4.04 10.40
N GLY A 194 0.87 -5.27 10.19
CA GLY A 194 -0.40 -5.75 10.77
C GLY A 194 -0.16 -6.76 11.88
N GLY A 195 -0.02 -8.02 11.49
CA GLY A 195 0.23 -9.11 12.44
C GLY A 195 1.59 -8.99 13.12
N SER A 196 1.64 -9.31 14.41
CA SER A 196 2.86 -9.26 15.21
C SER A 196 3.13 -10.59 15.89
N LEU A 197 4.26 -11.22 15.56
CA LEU A 197 4.72 -12.39 16.28
C LEU A 197 5.08 -12.07 17.74
N VAL A 198 5.48 -10.83 18.04
CA VAL A 198 5.75 -10.36 19.40
C VAL A 198 4.48 -10.38 20.26
N ALA A 199 3.37 -9.85 19.72
CA ALA A 199 2.08 -9.87 20.39
C ALA A 199 1.53 -11.31 20.48
N LEU A 200 1.57 -12.05 19.36
CA LEU A 200 1.14 -13.44 19.30
C LEU A 200 1.85 -14.34 20.33
N ALA A 201 3.17 -14.15 20.51
CA ALA A 201 3.95 -14.87 21.50
C ALA A 201 3.57 -14.47 22.94
N ALA A 202 3.22 -13.20 23.19
CA ALA A 202 2.75 -12.78 24.51
C ALA A 202 1.43 -13.44 24.87
N ASP A 203 0.45 -13.41 23.96
CA ASP A 203 -0.87 -13.99 24.17
C ASP A 203 -0.80 -15.52 24.29
N THR A 204 0.06 -16.16 23.47
CA THR A 204 0.33 -17.61 23.55
C THR A 204 0.92 -17.99 24.91
N ALA A 205 1.93 -17.25 25.37
CA ALA A 205 2.56 -17.49 26.66
C ALA A 205 1.59 -17.30 27.82
N GLN A 206 0.72 -16.32 27.73
CA GLN A 206 -0.33 -16.10 28.73
C GLN A 206 -1.31 -17.29 28.78
N ALA A 207 -1.79 -17.76 27.63
CA ALA A 207 -2.70 -18.89 27.54
C ALA A 207 -2.06 -20.18 28.08
N LEU A 208 -0.79 -20.47 27.72
CA LEU A 208 -0.06 -21.62 28.21
C LEU A 208 0.14 -21.58 29.71
N LYS A 209 0.56 -20.45 30.28
CA LYS A 209 0.73 -20.29 31.74
C LYS A 209 -0.58 -20.44 32.50
N ALA A 210 -1.68 -19.93 31.97
CA ALA A 210 -3.01 -20.11 32.54
C ALA A 210 -3.43 -21.59 32.58
N ALA A 211 -2.93 -22.41 31.63
CA ALA A 211 -3.11 -23.84 31.60
C ALA A 211 -2.04 -24.64 32.40
N GLY A 212 -1.16 -23.95 33.15
CA GLY A 212 -0.08 -24.58 33.91
C GLY A 212 1.04 -25.16 33.06
N THR A 213 1.22 -24.71 31.81
CA THR A 213 2.19 -25.21 30.86
C THR A 213 3.31 -24.19 30.67
N ASP A 214 4.55 -24.58 30.92
CA ASP A 214 5.75 -23.75 30.75
C ASP A 214 6.74 -24.34 29.72
N THR A 215 6.48 -25.55 29.25
CA THR A 215 7.36 -26.28 28.32
C THR A 215 6.52 -26.88 27.18
N VAL A 216 6.92 -26.60 25.93
CA VAL A 216 6.21 -27.05 24.73
C VAL A 216 7.19 -27.49 23.65
N THR A 217 6.69 -28.23 22.63
CA THR A 217 7.31 -28.34 21.32
C THR A 217 6.57 -27.43 20.32
N LEU A 218 7.31 -26.85 19.39
CA LEU A 218 6.75 -25.92 18.38
C LEU A 218 6.76 -26.57 17.00
N GLY A 219 5.58 -26.71 16.42
CA GLY A 219 5.41 -26.95 15.01
C GLY A 219 5.03 -25.69 14.24
N TYR A 220 5.13 -25.71 12.91
CA TYR A 220 4.57 -24.66 12.05
C TYR A 220 3.86 -25.25 10.83
N ASP A 221 2.77 -24.60 10.43
CA ASP A 221 1.91 -24.97 9.31
C ASP A 221 1.87 -23.85 8.27
N ASP A 222 2.48 -24.09 7.11
CA ASP A 222 2.47 -23.24 5.92
C ASP A 222 1.65 -23.86 4.77
N SER A 223 0.93 -24.95 5.05
CA SER A 223 0.25 -25.78 4.04
C SER A 223 -0.98 -25.14 3.40
N LEU A 224 -1.37 -23.94 3.83
CA LEU A 224 -2.49 -23.20 3.23
C LEU A 224 -2.21 -22.84 1.77
N TYR A 225 -0.96 -22.54 1.44
CA TYR A 225 -0.54 -22.31 0.06
C TYR A 225 -0.03 -23.62 -0.57
N THR A 226 -0.26 -23.76 -1.86
CA THR A 226 0.02 -25.00 -2.60
C THR A 226 0.88 -24.71 -3.83
N GLY A 227 1.49 -25.76 -4.38
CA GLY A 227 2.41 -25.64 -5.52
C GLY A 227 3.80 -25.10 -5.10
N PRO A 228 4.63 -24.71 -6.07
CA PRO A 228 5.95 -24.16 -5.79
C PRO A 228 5.88 -22.86 -5.00
N ALA A 229 6.63 -22.78 -3.88
CA ALA A 229 6.77 -21.54 -3.14
C ALA A 229 7.67 -20.53 -3.90
N ARG A 230 8.75 -21.04 -4.54
CA ARG A 230 9.65 -20.19 -5.32
C ARG A 230 8.97 -19.69 -6.57
N HIS A 231 9.08 -18.38 -6.80
CA HIS A 231 8.54 -17.73 -7.99
C HIS A 231 9.16 -18.33 -9.28
N PRO A 232 8.39 -18.47 -10.39
CA PRO A 232 8.89 -19.06 -11.65
C PRO A 232 10.12 -18.37 -12.26
N ILE A 233 10.39 -17.09 -11.92
CA ILE A 233 11.62 -16.39 -12.36
C ILE A 233 12.88 -16.84 -11.62
N GLY A 234 12.77 -17.71 -10.61
CA GLY A 234 13.89 -18.20 -9.79
C GLY A 234 14.15 -17.34 -8.55
N ALA A 235 15.29 -17.59 -7.90
CA ALA A 235 15.74 -16.76 -6.78
C ALA A 235 16.00 -15.33 -7.23
N ASN A 236 15.43 -14.37 -6.52
CA ASN A 236 15.44 -12.96 -6.94
C ASN A 236 15.37 -12.05 -5.70
N PRO A 237 16.18 -10.97 -5.61
CA PRO A 237 16.17 -10.07 -4.47
C PRO A 237 14.87 -9.23 -4.35
N ASN A 238 13.98 -9.30 -5.34
CA ASN A 238 12.73 -8.56 -5.33
C ASN A 238 11.55 -9.35 -4.76
N ILE A 239 11.71 -10.63 -4.41
CA ILE A 239 10.62 -11.47 -3.90
C ILE A 239 11.17 -12.68 -3.12
N ALA A 240 10.58 -12.95 -1.97
CA ALA A 240 10.81 -14.16 -1.20
C ALA A 240 10.05 -15.38 -1.79
N PRO A 241 10.36 -16.60 -1.36
CA PRO A 241 9.46 -17.72 -1.56
C PRO A 241 8.05 -17.39 -1.00
N VAL A 242 7.03 -17.60 -1.83
CA VAL A 242 5.63 -17.26 -1.52
C VAL A 242 5.03 -18.37 -0.64
N THR A 243 5.08 -18.18 0.67
CA THR A 243 4.57 -19.13 1.67
C THR A 243 3.43 -18.53 2.49
N ALA A 244 2.61 -19.38 3.10
CA ALA A 244 1.51 -18.91 3.94
C ALA A 244 1.98 -18.36 5.30
N LEU A 245 3.23 -18.66 5.69
CA LEU A 245 3.87 -18.16 6.91
C LEU A 245 5.18 -17.47 6.55
N THR A 246 5.21 -16.16 6.62
CA THR A 246 6.40 -15.35 6.36
C THR A 246 6.39 -14.16 7.31
N ALA A 247 7.50 -13.88 7.97
CA ALA A 247 7.66 -12.66 8.76
C ALA A 247 8.63 -11.70 8.04
N ASP A 248 8.33 -10.40 8.11
CA ASP A 248 9.17 -9.33 7.56
C ASP A 248 9.54 -9.57 6.07
N GLU A 249 8.65 -10.21 5.28
CA GLU A 249 8.85 -10.54 3.87
C GLU A 249 10.11 -11.41 3.62
N GLY A 250 10.54 -12.21 4.61
CA GLY A 250 11.78 -13.01 4.52
C GLY A 250 13.05 -12.17 4.35
N ARG A 251 13.06 -10.91 4.77
CA ARG A 251 14.21 -10.00 4.73
C ARG A 251 15.16 -10.29 5.90
N PRO A 252 16.47 -10.43 5.67
CA PRO A 252 17.45 -10.64 6.73
C PRO A 252 17.85 -9.34 7.44
N ASP A 253 17.49 -8.19 6.89
CA ASP A 253 17.83 -6.86 7.39
C ASP A 253 16.60 -6.08 7.88
N ASP A 254 16.82 -4.83 8.31
CA ASP A 254 15.76 -3.95 8.78
C ASP A 254 15.04 -3.16 7.68
N SER A 255 15.35 -3.41 6.40
CA SER A 255 14.69 -2.73 5.29
C SER A 255 13.20 -3.07 5.24
N ALA A 256 12.39 -2.12 4.78
CA ALA A 256 10.95 -2.29 4.62
C ALA A 256 10.49 -2.29 3.15
N SER A 257 11.41 -2.10 2.22
CA SER A 257 11.12 -2.07 0.78
C SER A 257 12.41 -2.15 -0.03
N GLY A 258 12.28 -2.33 -1.34
CA GLY A 258 13.42 -2.45 -2.26
C GLY A 258 14.02 -3.86 -2.31
N PRO A 259 14.98 -4.07 -3.24
CA PRO A 259 15.64 -5.35 -3.40
C PRO A 259 16.60 -5.64 -2.24
N VAL A 260 16.56 -6.87 -1.73
CA VAL A 260 17.49 -7.43 -0.75
C VAL A 260 17.45 -8.95 -0.89
N ASP A 261 18.54 -9.62 -0.58
CA ASP A 261 18.51 -11.08 -0.55
C ASP A 261 17.44 -11.60 0.40
N ARG A 262 16.76 -12.67 0.01
CA ARG A 262 15.64 -13.22 0.76
C ARG A 262 16.00 -14.56 1.36
N SER A 263 15.37 -14.88 2.50
CA SER A 263 15.40 -16.21 3.06
C SER A 263 14.95 -17.27 2.05
N ASP A 264 15.59 -18.42 2.05
CA ASP A 264 15.17 -19.58 1.26
C ASP A 264 14.00 -20.34 1.90
N ASP A 265 13.85 -20.26 3.23
CA ASP A 265 12.72 -20.81 3.98
C ASP A 265 12.15 -19.80 5.00
N PRO A 266 11.35 -18.82 4.53
CA PRO A 266 10.78 -17.80 5.39
C PRO A 266 9.80 -18.36 6.43
N SER A 267 9.23 -19.56 6.21
CA SER A 267 8.34 -20.20 7.17
C SER A 267 9.09 -20.75 8.38
N GLU A 268 10.23 -21.40 8.15
CA GLU A 268 11.09 -21.87 9.22
C GLU A 268 11.68 -20.71 10.02
N ASP A 269 12.12 -19.64 9.33
CA ASP A 269 12.66 -18.45 9.99
C ASP A 269 11.62 -17.74 10.87
N ALA A 270 10.37 -17.62 10.41
CA ALA A 270 9.27 -17.10 11.21
C ALA A 270 9.02 -17.96 12.46
N ALA A 271 9.07 -19.28 12.32
CA ALA A 271 8.91 -20.22 13.44
C ALA A 271 10.08 -20.13 14.45
N ARG A 272 11.31 -19.97 13.98
CA ARG A 272 12.51 -19.75 14.84
C ARG A 272 12.42 -18.43 15.60
N ALA A 273 11.99 -17.36 14.90
CA ALA A 273 11.75 -16.08 15.54
C ALA A 273 10.67 -16.18 16.63
N PHE A 274 9.57 -16.89 16.35
CA PHE A 274 8.49 -17.09 17.30
C PHE A 274 8.95 -17.90 18.52
N ARG A 275 9.76 -18.96 18.33
CA ARG A 275 10.41 -19.72 19.41
C ARG A 275 11.20 -18.79 20.35
N THR A 276 12.02 -17.93 19.79
CA THR A 276 12.82 -16.96 20.56
C THR A 276 11.92 -16.04 21.38
N LEU A 277 10.84 -15.52 20.76
CA LEU A 277 9.88 -14.66 21.43
C LEU A 277 9.11 -15.37 22.55
N LEU A 278 8.80 -16.65 22.43
CA LEU A 278 8.20 -17.45 23.51
C LEU A 278 9.19 -17.63 24.68
N ALA A 279 10.47 -17.92 24.39
CA ALA A 279 11.50 -18.05 25.41
C ALA A 279 11.69 -16.76 26.23
N GLU A 280 11.65 -15.60 25.57
CA GLU A 280 11.68 -14.28 26.23
C GLU A 280 10.51 -14.09 27.20
N ARG A 281 9.43 -14.85 27.04
CA ARG A 281 8.23 -14.82 27.90
C ARG A 281 8.17 -15.96 28.91
N GLY A 282 9.28 -16.72 29.03
CA GLY A 282 9.42 -17.79 30.01
C GLY A 282 8.70 -19.09 29.62
N ILE A 283 8.44 -19.31 28.33
CA ILE A 283 7.98 -20.59 27.79
C ILE A 283 9.17 -21.30 27.17
N LYS A 284 9.52 -22.48 27.69
CA LYS A 284 10.60 -23.31 27.16
C LYS A 284 10.11 -24.05 25.93
N VAL A 285 10.72 -23.80 24.78
CA VAL A 285 10.46 -24.56 23.57
C VAL A 285 11.57 -25.59 23.39
N THR A 286 11.21 -26.90 23.40
CA THR A 286 12.15 -27.99 23.26
C THR A 286 12.29 -28.40 21.79
N GLY A 287 13.52 -28.63 21.36
CA GLY A 287 13.83 -28.95 19.96
C GLY A 287 13.79 -27.76 19.01
N GLU A 288 14.08 -28.00 17.76
CA GLU A 288 13.89 -27.02 16.68
C GLU A 288 12.44 -27.03 16.18
N PRO A 289 11.88 -25.91 15.73
CA PRO A 289 10.58 -25.90 15.07
C PRO A 289 10.57 -26.82 13.84
N ALA A 290 9.50 -27.60 13.68
CA ALA A 290 9.37 -28.51 12.56
C ALA A 290 8.03 -28.36 11.86
N LYS A 291 7.94 -28.68 10.56
CA LYS A 291 6.66 -28.68 9.85
C LYS A 291 5.66 -29.61 10.55
N ALA A 292 4.49 -29.08 10.81
CA ALA A 292 3.39 -29.80 11.42
C ALA A 292 2.07 -29.27 10.87
N LYS A 293 1.09 -30.15 10.66
CA LYS A 293 -0.23 -29.71 10.21
C LYS A 293 -1.12 -29.45 11.42
N ALA A 294 -1.74 -28.26 11.43
CA ALA A 294 -2.74 -27.91 12.44
C ALA A 294 -3.98 -28.81 12.29
N ALA A 295 -4.56 -29.20 13.41
CA ALA A 295 -5.81 -29.96 13.39
C ALA A 295 -6.98 -29.04 12.99
N ALA A 296 -7.87 -29.53 12.15
CA ALA A 296 -9.05 -28.78 11.74
C ALA A 296 -10.02 -28.57 12.90
N GLY A 297 -10.63 -27.40 12.99
CA GLY A 297 -11.69 -27.10 13.96
C GLY A 297 -11.22 -26.88 15.40
N VAL A 298 -9.91 -26.87 15.67
CA VAL A 298 -9.35 -26.59 17.01
C VAL A 298 -9.39 -25.10 17.29
N GLN A 299 -9.82 -24.72 18.48
CA GLN A 299 -9.78 -23.32 18.93
C GLN A 299 -8.32 -22.86 19.09
N PRO A 300 -7.94 -21.73 18.51
CA PRO A 300 -6.58 -21.21 18.65
C PRO A 300 -6.33 -20.72 20.09
N LEU A 301 -5.11 -20.91 20.58
CA LEU A 301 -4.60 -20.34 21.82
C LEU A 301 -4.42 -18.84 21.73
N ALA A 302 -4.00 -18.36 20.57
CA ALA A 302 -3.78 -16.95 20.26
C ALA A 302 -3.96 -16.65 18.78
N VAL A 303 -4.28 -15.40 18.46
CA VAL A 303 -4.53 -14.92 17.09
C VAL A 303 -3.93 -13.54 16.93
N THR A 304 -3.24 -13.31 15.81
CA THR A 304 -2.89 -11.96 15.35
C THR A 304 -3.49 -11.72 13.95
N LEU A 305 -3.75 -10.45 13.61
CA LEU A 305 -4.44 -10.07 12.40
C LEU A 305 -3.57 -9.15 11.55
N SER A 306 -3.60 -9.31 10.23
CA SER A 306 -2.97 -8.38 9.30
C SER A 306 -3.56 -6.97 9.41
N THR A 307 -2.94 -5.99 8.75
CA THR A 307 -3.65 -4.78 8.34
C THR A 307 -4.87 -5.17 7.48
N PRO A 308 -5.94 -4.33 7.40
CA PRO A 308 -7.01 -4.55 6.45
C PRO A 308 -6.48 -4.72 5.03
N VAL A 309 -7.19 -5.48 4.20
CA VAL A 309 -6.83 -5.65 2.76
C VAL A 309 -6.66 -4.30 2.07
N ALA A 310 -7.46 -3.29 2.41
CA ALA A 310 -7.29 -1.92 1.91
C ALA A 310 -5.87 -1.40 2.14
N GLY A 311 -5.35 -1.50 3.37
CA GLY A 311 -4.01 -1.06 3.71
C GLY A 311 -2.90 -1.88 3.05
N LEU A 312 -3.11 -3.21 2.88
CA LEU A 312 -2.19 -4.07 2.13
C LEU A 312 -2.14 -3.66 0.65
N VAL A 313 -3.29 -3.40 0.04
CA VAL A 313 -3.40 -2.91 -1.35
C VAL A 313 -2.70 -1.56 -1.51
N GLU A 314 -2.93 -0.62 -0.60
CA GLU A 314 -2.28 0.69 -0.65
C GLU A 314 -0.76 0.57 -0.53
N ARG A 315 -0.23 -0.23 0.41
CA ARG A 315 1.20 -0.49 0.54
C ARG A 315 1.78 -1.16 -0.72
N MET A 316 1.10 -2.18 -1.24
CA MET A 316 1.48 -2.88 -2.47
C MET A 316 1.62 -1.94 -3.66
N LEU A 317 0.64 -1.06 -3.86
CA LEU A 317 0.63 -0.14 -5.00
C LEU A 317 1.65 0.99 -4.83
N THR A 318 1.72 1.60 -3.63
CA THR A 318 2.63 2.72 -3.34
C THR A 318 4.10 2.33 -3.47
N ASN A 319 4.49 1.18 -2.93
CA ASN A 319 5.88 0.73 -2.90
C ASN A 319 6.22 -0.27 -4.01
N SER A 320 5.23 -0.69 -4.80
CA SER A 320 5.38 -1.76 -5.79
C SER A 320 5.80 -3.09 -5.16
N ASP A 321 5.26 -3.41 -4.00
CA ASP A 321 5.62 -4.57 -3.19
C ASP A 321 5.20 -5.87 -3.86
N ASN A 322 6.16 -6.76 -4.15
CA ASN A 322 5.90 -8.01 -4.85
C ASN A 322 5.44 -9.11 -3.89
N ASP A 323 5.96 -9.13 -2.68
CA ASP A 323 5.61 -10.12 -1.66
C ASP A 323 4.13 -9.98 -1.27
N ILE A 324 3.68 -8.74 -1.05
CA ILE A 324 2.26 -8.44 -0.82
C ILE A 324 1.41 -8.81 -2.04
N ALA A 325 1.88 -8.51 -3.25
CA ALA A 325 1.12 -8.79 -4.46
C ALA A 325 0.84 -10.29 -4.66
N GLU A 326 1.86 -11.13 -4.47
CA GLU A 326 1.70 -12.58 -4.56
C GLU A 326 0.82 -13.14 -3.44
N ALA A 327 0.98 -12.65 -2.21
CA ALA A 327 0.12 -13.06 -1.10
C ALA A 327 -1.35 -12.71 -1.38
N LEU A 328 -1.65 -11.49 -1.87
CA LEU A 328 -3.02 -11.07 -2.18
C LEU A 328 -3.61 -11.84 -3.37
N ALA A 329 -2.80 -12.20 -4.37
CA ALA A 329 -3.24 -13.09 -5.44
C ALA A 329 -3.61 -14.49 -4.91
N ARG A 330 -2.83 -15.06 -3.96
CA ARG A 330 -3.16 -16.31 -3.27
C ARG A 330 -4.44 -16.19 -2.44
N GLN A 331 -4.62 -15.08 -1.72
CA GLN A 331 -5.83 -14.81 -0.95
C GLN A 331 -7.07 -14.70 -1.86
N THR A 332 -6.91 -14.13 -3.06
CA THR A 332 -7.97 -14.11 -4.08
C THR A 332 -8.35 -15.52 -4.52
N ALA A 333 -7.36 -16.41 -4.70
CA ALA A 333 -7.61 -17.82 -5.02
C ALA A 333 -8.40 -18.52 -3.90
N LEU A 334 -7.98 -18.38 -2.65
CA LEU A 334 -8.68 -18.95 -1.48
C LEU A 334 -10.13 -18.47 -1.39
N ALA A 335 -10.36 -17.17 -1.51
CA ALA A 335 -11.70 -16.57 -1.48
C ALA A 335 -12.59 -17.01 -2.66
N SER A 336 -11.97 -17.53 -3.72
CA SER A 336 -12.66 -18.05 -4.91
C SER A 336 -12.80 -19.59 -4.89
N GLY A 337 -12.45 -20.25 -3.77
CA GLY A 337 -12.50 -21.71 -3.65
C GLY A 337 -11.49 -22.43 -4.56
N ARG A 338 -10.40 -21.76 -4.96
CA ARG A 338 -9.36 -22.30 -5.80
C ARG A 338 -8.09 -22.63 -4.98
N PRO A 339 -7.24 -23.57 -5.44
CA PRO A 339 -5.94 -23.79 -4.82
C PRO A 339 -5.13 -22.48 -4.76
N ALA A 340 -4.51 -22.22 -3.64
CA ALA A 340 -3.65 -21.04 -3.46
C ALA A 340 -2.26 -21.29 -4.08
N SER A 341 -2.23 -21.49 -5.40
CA SER A 341 -1.07 -21.67 -6.27
C SER A 341 -0.98 -20.53 -7.30
N PHE A 342 0.10 -20.44 -8.08
CA PHE A 342 0.18 -19.46 -9.18
C PHE A 342 -0.97 -19.66 -10.18
N GLU A 343 -1.25 -20.88 -10.59
CA GLU A 343 -2.32 -21.19 -11.55
C GLU A 343 -3.72 -20.95 -10.96
N GLY A 344 -3.90 -21.24 -9.66
CA GLY A 344 -5.17 -20.97 -8.99
C GLY A 344 -5.43 -19.47 -8.84
N ALA A 345 -4.38 -18.69 -8.56
CA ALA A 345 -4.44 -17.23 -8.50
C ALA A 345 -4.71 -16.60 -9.88
N GLU A 346 -4.03 -17.08 -10.95
CA GLU A 346 -4.28 -16.66 -12.34
C GLU A 346 -5.77 -16.75 -12.69
N LYS A 347 -6.37 -17.92 -12.43
CA LYS A 347 -7.78 -18.16 -12.69
C LYS A 347 -8.70 -17.31 -11.81
N ALA A 348 -8.39 -17.20 -10.52
CA ALA A 348 -9.19 -16.43 -9.59
C ALA A 348 -9.21 -14.93 -9.92
N VAL A 349 -8.04 -14.36 -10.26
CA VAL A 349 -7.94 -12.96 -10.69
C VAL A 349 -8.77 -12.75 -11.95
N THR A 350 -8.60 -13.59 -12.98
CA THR A 350 -9.37 -13.51 -14.22
C THR A 350 -10.88 -13.53 -13.95
N ASP A 351 -11.37 -14.49 -13.16
CA ASP A 351 -12.80 -14.63 -12.85
C ASP A 351 -13.33 -13.40 -12.11
N ARG A 352 -12.59 -12.88 -11.13
CA ARG A 352 -13.03 -11.70 -10.38
C ARG A 352 -13.10 -10.45 -11.25
N LEU A 353 -12.12 -10.25 -12.14
CA LEU A 353 -12.14 -9.13 -13.07
C LEU A 353 -13.29 -9.25 -14.07
N THR A 354 -13.56 -10.45 -14.57
CA THR A 354 -14.72 -10.73 -15.45
C THR A 354 -16.04 -10.42 -14.71
N THR A 355 -16.15 -10.81 -13.43
CA THR A 355 -17.32 -10.50 -12.59
C THR A 355 -17.50 -9.00 -12.36
N LEU A 356 -16.39 -8.23 -12.32
CA LEU A 356 -16.45 -6.77 -12.27
C LEU A 356 -16.85 -6.12 -13.61
N GLY A 357 -17.06 -6.92 -14.66
CA GLY A 357 -17.42 -6.44 -16.00
C GLY A 357 -16.21 -5.90 -16.78
N ILE A 358 -15.00 -6.34 -16.45
CA ILE A 358 -13.77 -6.00 -17.18
C ILE A 358 -13.56 -7.02 -18.30
N ASP A 359 -13.30 -6.54 -19.50
CA ASP A 359 -12.91 -7.39 -20.61
C ASP A 359 -11.49 -7.93 -20.38
N THR A 360 -11.38 -9.22 -20.13
CA THR A 360 -10.12 -9.93 -19.90
C THR A 360 -9.63 -10.71 -21.13
N ALA A 361 -10.28 -10.54 -22.29
CA ALA A 361 -9.89 -11.22 -23.51
C ALA A 361 -8.42 -10.96 -23.88
N GLY A 362 -7.68 -12.03 -24.17
CA GLY A 362 -6.25 -11.94 -24.48
C GLY A 362 -5.34 -11.64 -23.28
N SER A 363 -5.90 -11.42 -22.09
CA SER A 363 -5.13 -11.17 -20.87
C SER A 363 -4.67 -12.47 -20.21
N ARG A 364 -3.54 -12.37 -19.50
CA ARG A 364 -2.98 -13.43 -18.68
C ARG A 364 -2.40 -12.84 -17.40
N PHE A 365 -2.71 -13.43 -16.26
CA PHE A 365 -2.22 -13.02 -14.94
C PHE A 365 -1.38 -14.14 -14.33
N ALA A 366 -0.22 -14.42 -14.98
CA ALA A 366 0.67 -15.53 -14.62
C ALA A 366 1.24 -15.40 -13.21
N ASP A 367 1.27 -14.19 -12.67
CA ASP A 367 1.55 -13.89 -11.28
C ASP A 367 0.72 -12.68 -10.79
N GLY A 368 0.84 -12.35 -9.50
CA GLY A 368 0.18 -11.17 -8.92
C GLY A 368 1.03 -9.91 -8.97
N SER A 369 2.33 -10.05 -9.20
CA SER A 369 3.34 -8.99 -9.01
C SER A 369 3.79 -8.30 -10.30
N GLY A 370 3.74 -9.01 -11.43
CA GLY A 370 4.22 -8.55 -12.72
C GLY A 370 5.72 -8.82 -12.94
N LEU A 371 6.32 -9.67 -12.15
CA LEU A 371 7.67 -10.15 -12.38
C LEU A 371 7.71 -11.18 -13.52
N ASN A 372 6.63 -11.91 -13.72
CA ASN A 372 6.53 -12.92 -14.78
C ASN A 372 6.25 -12.25 -16.14
N ARG A 373 7.16 -12.44 -17.08
CA ARG A 373 7.01 -11.90 -18.45
C ARG A 373 5.87 -12.51 -19.26
N ALA A 374 5.29 -13.62 -18.75
CA ALA A 374 4.11 -14.24 -19.34
C ALA A 374 2.80 -13.49 -19.01
N ASP A 375 2.82 -12.53 -18.10
CA ASP A 375 1.70 -11.63 -17.88
C ASP A 375 1.39 -10.85 -19.16
N LYS A 376 0.11 -10.73 -19.43
CA LYS A 376 -0.43 -9.98 -20.57
C LYS A 376 -1.66 -9.20 -20.14
N VAL A 377 -1.60 -7.88 -20.28
CA VAL A 377 -2.76 -7.00 -20.06
C VAL A 377 -2.78 -5.93 -21.15
N SER A 378 -3.97 -5.47 -21.49
CA SER A 378 -4.15 -4.37 -22.42
C SER A 378 -4.24 -3.01 -21.70
N ALA A 379 -3.93 -1.93 -22.40
CA ALA A 379 -4.10 -0.58 -21.87
C ALA A 379 -5.57 -0.28 -21.53
N GLY A 380 -6.50 -0.79 -22.36
CA GLY A 380 -7.94 -0.66 -22.12
C GLY A 380 -8.42 -1.40 -20.87
N LEU A 381 -7.86 -2.58 -20.56
CA LEU A 381 -8.15 -3.30 -19.32
C LEU A 381 -7.76 -2.45 -18.09
N LEU A 382 -6.56 -1.86 -18.10
CA LEU A 382 -6.08 -1.06 -16.97
C LEU A 382 -6.91 0.21 -16.77
N THR A 383 -7.26 0.94 -17.85
CA THR A 383 -8.15 2.11 -17.74
C THR A 383 -9.55 1.74 -17.33
N GLY A 384 -10.07 0.59 -17.78
CA GLY A 384 -11.35 0.04 -17.32
C GLY A 384 -11.37 -0.26 -15.83
N LEU A 385 -10.30 -0.86 -15.28
CA LEU A 385 -10.17 -1.11 -13.83
C LEU A 385 -10.12 0.19 -13.03
N LEU A 386 -9.33 1.17 -13.48
CA LEU A 386 -9.23 2.47 -12.82
C LEU A 386 -10.54 3.23 -12.85
N SER A 387 -11.30 3.16 -13.95
CA SER A 387 -12.64 3.74 -14.04
C SER A 387 -13.62 3.05 -13.09
N LYS A 388 -13.57 1.72 -12.96
CA LYS A 388 -14.36 0.98 -11.97
C LYS A 388 -13.99 1.35 -10.53
N ALA A 389 -12.71 1.58 -10.25
CA ALA A 389 -12.26 2.01 -8.93
C ALA A 389 -12.65 3.46 -8.61
N ALA A 390 -12.89 4.29 -9.64
CA ALA A 390 -13.38 5.66 -9.51
C ALA A 390 -14.91 5.74 -9.37
N ASP A 391 -15.65 4.65 -9.66
CA ASP A 391 -17.10 4.60 -9.59
C ASP A 391 -17.58 4.80 -8.12
N PRO A 392 -18.39 5.83 -7.82
CA PRO A 392 -18.95 6.04 -6.48
C PRO A 392 -19.81 4.88 -5.97
N GLN A 393 -20.37 4.06 -6.87
CA GLN A 393 -21.15 2.87 -6.53
C GLN A 393 -20.28 1.67 -6.14
N ARG A 394 -18.96 1.79 -6.22
CA ARG A 394 -17.96 0.77 -5.89
C ARG A 394 -16.93 1.26 -4.86
N PRO A 395 -17.38 1.74 -3.69
CA PRO A 395 -16.48 2.31 -2.68
C PRO A 395 -15.42 1.29 -2.18
N GLU A 396 -15.72 -0.01 -2.27
CA GLU A 396 -14.79 -1.09 -1.90
C GLU A 396 -13.54 -1.14 -2.79
N LEU A 397 -13.59 -0.62 -4.01
CA LEU A 397 -12.44 -0.56 -4.93
C LEU A 397 -11.59 0.71 -4.76
N ARG A 398 -12.03 1.68 -3.97
CA ARG A 398 -11.31 2.95 -3.78
C ARG A 398 -9.83 2.79 -3.36
N PRO A 399 -9.43 1.77 -2.56
CA PRO A 399 -8.02 1.53 -2.23
C PRO A 399 -7.11 1.33 -3.46
N VAL A 400 -7.66 0.93 -4.61
CA VAL A 400 -6.90 0.90 -5.87
C VAL A 400 -6.39 2.29 -6.24
N LEU A 401 -7.19 3.33 -6.07
CA LEU A 401 -6.82 4.72 -6.42
C LEU A 401 -5.97 5.36 -5.32
N THR A 402 -6.36 5.18 -4.04
CA THR A 402 -5.64 5.81 -2.91
C THR A 402 -4.24 5.22 -2.72
N GLY A 403 -4.04 3.96 -3.09
CA GLY A 403 -2.74 3.29 -3.07
C GLY A 403 -1.78 3.67 -4.19
N LEU A 404 -2.25 4.29 -5.27
CA LEU A 404 -1.36 4.74 -6.34
C LEU A 404 -0.40 5.83 -5.83
N PRO A 405 0.90 5.72 -6.12
CA PRO A 405 1.86 6.79 -5.85
C PRO A 405 1.43 8.14 -6.41
N VAL A 406 1.65 9.20 -5.65
CA VAL A 406 1.42 10.59 -6.07
C VAL A 406 2.69 11.16 -6.68
N ALA A 407 2.59 11.67 -7.89
CA ALA A 407 3.71 12.30 -8.61
C ALA A 407 4.35 13.43 -7.80
N GLY A 408 5.66 13.34 -7.61
CA GLY A 408 6.47 14.28 -6.85
C GLY A 408 6.43 14.10 -5.32
N PHE A 409 5.61 13.15 -4.77
CA PHE A 409 5.39 13.09 -3.32
C PHE A 409 5.56 11.71 -2.70
N THR A 410 5.02 10.63 -3.28
CA THR A 410 5.00 9.32 -2.62
C THR A 410 5.49 8.18 -3.48
N GLY A 411 5.95 7.10 -2.81
CA GLY A 411 6.27 5.82 -3.42
C GLY A 411 7.22 5.91 -4.60
N THR A 412 6.95 5.11 -5.63
CA THR A 412 7.79 5.03 -6.83
C THR A 412 7.75 6.28 -7.71
N LEU A 413 6.82 7.22 -7.46
CA LEU A 413 6.72 8.50 -8.16
C LEU A 413 7.29 9.68 -7.36
N LYS A 414 7.89 9.45 -6.19
CA LYS A 414 8.38 10.53 -5.32
C LYS A 414 9.32 11.50 -6.04
N ALA A 415 10.17 11.01 -6.93
CA ALA A 415 11.12 11.81 -7.71
C ALA A 415 10.69 12.02 -9.17
N ARG A 416 9.51 11.52 -9.57
CA ARG A 416 9.00 11.60 -10.95
C ARG A 416 7.88 12.63 -11.05
N ASN A 417 7.79 13.35 -12.19
CA ASN A 417 6.83 14.44 -12.37
C ASN A 417 6.79 15.41 -11.17
N SER A 418 7.97 15.75 -10.62
CA SER A 418 8.13 16.59 -9.44
C SER A 418 8.40 18.06 -9.81
N GLY A 419 8.44 18.93 -8.81
CA GLY A 419 8.78 20.35 -8.98
C GLY A 419 7.76 21.10 -9.83
N SER A 420 8.18 21.69 -10.94
CA SER A 420 7.36 22.48 -11.85
C SER A 420 6.54 21.64 -12.86
N SER A 421 6.53 20.31 -12.75
CA SER A 421 5.70 19.48 -13.63
C SER A 421 4.22 19.81 -13.43
N PRO A 422 3.43 20.00 -14.51
CA PRO A 422 2.00 20.25 -14.38
C PRO A 422 1.23 19.03 -13.81
N ALA A 423 1.86 17.86 -13.78
CA ALA A 423 1.29 16.66 -13.20
C ALA A 423 1.62 16.48 -11.69
N ALA A 424 2.49 17.33 -11.12
CA ALA A 424 2.88 17.21 -9.72
C ALA A 424 1.66 17.35 -8.78
N GLY A 425 1.47 16.34 -7.92
CA GLY A 425 0.34 16.27 -6.98
C GLY A 425 -1.02 15.91 -7.61
N LEU A 426 -1.19 16.07 -8.92
CA LEU A 426 -2.44 15.78 -9.64
C LEU A 426 -2.47 14.35 -10.21
N LEU A 427 -1.30 13.80 -10.52
CA LEU A 427 -1.13 12.49 -11.09
C LEU A 427 -0.95 11.45 -9.98
N ARG A 428 -1.69 10.37 -10.07
CA ARG A 428 -1.50 9.15 -9.28
C ARG A 428 -1.31 7.97 -10.23
N ALA A 429 -0.20 7.25 -10.15
CA ALA A 429 0.01 6.16 -11.09
C ALA A 429 0.90 5.04 -10.54
N LYS A 430 0.61 3.82 -11.00
CA LYS A 430 1.47 2.66 -10.83
C LYS A 430 2.51 2.61 -11.95
N THR A 431 3.75 2.46 -11.57
CA THR A 431 4.89 2.24 -12.46
C THR A 431 5.10 0.76 -12.73
N GLY A 432 5.61 0.42 -13.91
CA GLY A 432 6.06 -0.93 -14.22
C GLY A 432 7.38 -0.87 -14.99
N THR A 433 8.36 -1.66 -14.57
CA THR A 433 9.70 -1.74 -15.19
C THR A 433 10.22 -3.17 -15.16
N LEU A 434 10.53 -3.71 -16.33
CA LEU A 434 11.37 -4.89 -16.53
C LEU A 434 12.36 -4.56 -17.67
N SER A 435 13.39 -5.37 -17.86
CA SER A 435 14.33 -5.16 -18.97
C SER A 435 13.58 -5.07 -20.31
N GLY A 436 13.67 -3.91 -20.99
CA GLY A 436 13.00 -3.65 -22.26
C GLY A 436 11.47 -3.45 -22.15
N VAL A 437 10.88 -3.34 -20.97
CA VAL A 437 9.45 -3.09 -20.75
C VAL A 437 9.28 -1.98 -19.74
N ASN A 438 8.52 -0.94 -20.11
CA ASN A 438 8.15 0.13 -19.19
C ASN A 438 6.66 0.42 -19.32
N SER A 439 6.01 0.75 -18.22
CA SER A 439 4.59 1.07 -18.19
C SER A 439 4.27 2.11 -17.11
N LEU A 440 3.21 2.86 -17.35
CA LEU A 440 2.65 3.82 -16.40
C LEU A 440 1.13 3.81 -16.56
N SER A 441 0.40 3.53 -15.49
CA SER A 441 -1.05 3.50 -15.51
C SER A 441 -1.64 4.08 -14.23
N GLY A 442 -2.62 4.96 -14.35
CA GLY A 442 -3.17 5.65 -13.20
C GLY A 442 -4.26 6.63 -13.55
N THR A 443 -4.42 7.62 -12.69
CA THR A 443 -5.39 8.70 -12.86
C THR A 443 -4.71 10.06 -12.77
N VAL A 444 -5.31 11.04 -13.43
CA VAL A 444 -4.89 12.44 -13.37
C VAL A 444 -6.11 13.35 -13.38
N VAL A 445 -6.04 14.45 -12.66
CA VAL A 445 -7.04 15.51 -12.76
C VAL A 445 -6.60 16.47 -13.85
N ASP A 446 -7.43 16.67 -14.87
CA ASP A 446 -7.17 17.59 -15.97
C ASP A 446 -7.40 19.05 -15.59
N SER A 447 -7.09 19.97 -16.51
CA SER A 447 -7.25 21.42 -16.32
C SER A 447 -8.71 21.85 -16.08
N SER A 448 -9.68 21.04 -16.46
CA SER A 448 -11.11 21.26 -16.23
C SER A 448 -11.64 20.65 -14.91
N GLY A 449 -10.79 19.94 -14.16
CA GLY A 449 -11.14 19.28 -12.91
C GLY A 449 -11.73 17.87 -13.08
N ARG A 450 -11.70 17.28 -14.28
CA ARG A 450 -12.16 15.91 -14.53
C ARG A 450 -11.09 14.91 -14.14
N LEU A 451 -11.52 13.78 -13.61
CA LEU A 451 -10.64 12.65 -13.33
C LEU A 451 -10.56 11.77 -14.58
N LEU A 452 -9.37 11.68 -15.17
CA LEU A 452 -9.06 10.84 -16.31
C LEU A 452 -8.26 9.61 -15.86
N ALA A 453 -8.63 8.43 -16.34
CA ALA A 453 -7.83 7.22 -16.24
C ALA A 453 -6.95 7.09 -17.48
N PHE A 454 -5.70 6.70 -17.30
CA PHE A 454 -4.78 6.48 -18.41
C PHE A 454 -3.93 5.23 -18.20
N ALA A 455 -3.49 4.63 -19.31
CA ALA A 455 -2.52 3.55 -19.31
C ALA A 455 -1.62 3.66 -20.55
N PHE A 456 -0.31 3.60 -20.34
CA PHE A 456 0.73 3.56 -21.36
C PHE A 456 1.61 2.34 -21.10
N LEU A 457 1.68 1.42 -22.08
CA LEU A 457 2.54 0.26 -22.01
C LEU A 457 3.50 0.29 -23.18
N THR A 458 4.75 -0.05 -22.91
CA THR A 458 5.82 -0.01 -23.93
C THR A 458 6.69 -1.26 -23.85
N ALA A 459 7.18 -1.71 -25.00
CA ALA A 459 8.12 -2.82 -25.09
C ALA A 459 9.25 -2.53 -26.09
N ASN A 460 10.34 -3.30 -25.96
CA ASN A 460 11.60 -3.11 -26.68
C ASN A 460 12.21 -1.72 -26.41
N THR A 461 12.04 -1.21 -25.17
CA THR A 461 12.63 0.07 -24.77
C THR A 461 14.15 -0.06 -24.70
N PRO A 462 14.91 0.94 -25.19
CA PRO A 462 16.38 0.92 -25.17
C PRO A 462 16.96 0.96 -23.75
N GLY A 463 16.26 1.61 -22.82
CA GLY A 463 16.66 1.71 -21.43
C GLY A 463 15.56 2.30 -20.57
N PRO A 464 15.53 1.97 -19.28
CA PRO A 464 14.42 2.34 -18.39
C PRO A 464 14.33 3.86 -18.18
N GLU A 465 15.45 4.54 -17.98
CA GLU A 465 15.45 5.99 -17.63
C GLU A 465 14.85 6.85 -18.75
N GLY A 466 15.19 6.59 -20.01
CA GLY A 466 14.62 7.29 -21.16
C GLY A 466 13.13 7.02 -21.31
N ALA A 467 12.74 5.75 -21.17
CA ALA A 467 11.35 5.33 -21.27
C ALA A 467 10.50 5.95 -20.14
N GLU A 468 11.00 5.99 -18.91
CA GLU A 468 10.31 6.60 -17.77
C GLU A 468 10.10 8.10 -17.98
N LYS A 469 11.11 8.83 -18.45
CA LYS A 469 10.97 10.26 -18.80
C LYS A 469 9.95 10.51 -19.91
N ALA A 470 9.90 9.64 -20.91
CA ALA A 470 8.93 9.75 -22.00
C ALA A 470 7.50 9.44 -21.52
N LEU A 471 7.33 8.42 -20.67
CA LEU A 471 6.04 8.10 -20.02
C LEU A 471 5.57 9.25 -19.11
N ASP A 472 6.48 9.90 -18.40
CA ASP A 472 6.16 11.06 -17.56
C ASP A 472 5.65 12.25 -18.38
N LYS A 473 6.24 12.48 -19.57
CA LYS A 473 5.75 13.51 -20.49
C LYS A 473 4.36 13.19 -21.03
N LEU A 474 4.10 11.91 -21.38
CA LEU A 474 2.76 11.49 -21.79
C LEU A 474 1.72 11.74 -20.71
N ALA A 475 2.02 11.34 -19.47
CA ALA A 475 1.10 11.54 -18.35
C ALA A 475 0.88 13.04 -18.02
N ALA A 476 1.93 13.86 -18.11
CA ALA A 476 1.82 15.32 -17.95
C ALA A 476 0.98 15.95 -19.08
N ALA A 477 1.11 15.45 -20.31
CA ALA A 477 0.28 15.92 -21.41
C ALA A 477 -1.22 15.61 -21.22
N VAL A 478 -1.56 14.45 -20.60
CA VAL A 478 -2.96 14.17 -20.24
C VAL A 478 -3.51 15.16 -19.23
N ALA A 479 -2.68 15.64 -18.29
CA ALA A 479 -3.09 16.64 -17.30
C ALA A 479 -3.39 18.03 -17.91
N THR A 480 -2.75 18.36 -19.04
CA THR A 480 -2.78 19.72 -19.62
C THR A 480 -3.48 19.83 -20.97
N ALA A 481 -3.79 18.71 -21.62
CA ALA A 481 -4.48 18.74 -22.90
C ALA A 481 -5.91 19.31 -22.75
N SER A 482 -6.24 20.24 -23.63
CA SER A 482 -7.55 20.89 -23.73
C SER A 482 -8.24 20.55 -25.05
#